data_3cd00927da3935a3d467eeebf7b2856c
#
_entry.id   3cd00927da3935a3d467eeebf7b2856c
#
_cell.length_a   1.000
_cell.length_b   1.000
_cell.length_c   1.000
_cell.angle_alpha   90.00
_cell.angle_beta   90.00
_cell.angle_gamma   90.00
#
_symmetry.space_group_name_H-M   'P 1'
#
loop_
_entity.id
_entity.type
_entity.pdbx_description
1 polymer ?
#
loop_
_entity_poly.entity_id
_entity_poly.type
_entity_poly.pdbx_seq_one_letter_code
_entity_poly.pdbx_strand_id
1 'polypeptide(L)'
;MRRRLRTDQAAFALVECTIATAVSALFLGSLFLMNSSAMDTIQLARESACASQVLQQRVESMRIANWHQVTDTNWLKTNLLNIEAPGASQLTNMSETLTLVPYGSITVGNTQLTRTNGAVAIVSSNSALLGENAVKIIWTVNYTAAPNNRTISRQIVAILAKGGVAKW
;
A
#
# COMPACT_ATOMS: atom_id res chain seq x y z
N MET A 1 -17.98 31.91 -66.66
CA MET A 1 -17.09 30.79 -66.20
C MET A 1 -16.37 31.02 -64.87
N ARG A 2 -16.11 32.26 -64.40
CA ARG A 2 -15.37 32.57 -63.16
C ARG A 2 -16.14 32.29 -61.82
N ARG A 3 -17.44 32.16 -61.83
CA ARG A 3 -18.21 31.92 -60.59
C ARG A 3 -18.17 30.48 -60.06
N ARG A 4 -18.03 29.46 -60.92
CA ARG A 4 -17.95 28.05 -60.50
C ARG A 4 -16.62 27.70 -59.80
N LEU A 5 -15.51 28.28 -60.21
CA LEU A 5 -14.20 28.04 -59.60
C LEU A 5 -14.11 28.54 -58.15
N ARG A 6 -14.89 29.58 -57.78
CA ARG A 6 -14.91 30.13 -56.42
C ARG A 6 -15.68 29.23 -55.42
N THR A 7 -16.72 28.54 -55.88
CA THR A 7 -17.49 27.60 -55.02
C THR A 7 -16.71 26.32 -54.74
N ASP A 8 -15.92 25.82 -55.69
CA ASP A 8 -15.11 24.62 -55.51
C ASP A 8 -13.95 24.88 -54.54
N GLN A 9 -13.34 26.04 -54.54
CA GLN A 9 -12.28 26.43 -53.61
C GLN A 9 -12.85 26.60 -52.17
N ALA A 10 -14.05 27.16 -52.02
CA ALA A 10 -14.68 27.30 -50.71
C ALA A 10 -15.10 25.92 -50.12
N ALA A 11 -15.58 25.00 -50.96
CA ALA A 11 -15.91 23.65 -50.53
C ALA A 11 -14.66 22.87 -50.10
N PHE A 12 -13.55 23.01 -50.80
CA PHE A 12 -12.28 22.37 -50.47
C PHE A 12 -11.71 22.91 -49.15
N ALA A 13 -11.73 24.22 -48.92
CA ALA A 13 -11.29 24.84 -47.69
C ALA A 13 -12.14 24.38 -46.47
N LEU A 14 -13.44 24.13 -46.67
CA LEU A 14 -14.33 23.65 -45.61
C LEU A 14 -13.99 22.20 -45.22
N VAL A 15 -13.67 21.34 -46.22
CA VAL A 15 -13.24 19.97 -45.94
C VAL A 15 -11.89 19.97 -45.21
N GLU A 16 -10.94 20.82 -45.62
CA GLU A 16 -9.65 20.94 -44.94
C GLU A 16 -9.79 21.39 -43.48
N CYS A 17 -10.62 22.40 -43.24
CA CYS A 17 -10.93 22.83 -41.87
C CYS A 17 -11.57 21.71 -41.02
N THR A 18 -12.48 20.92 -41.60
CA THR A 18 -13.13 19.82 -40.84
C THR A 18 -12.15 18.70 -40.52
N ILE A 19 -11.25 18.37 -41.46
CA ILE A 19 -10.19 17.38 -41.21
C ILE A 19 -9.21 17.90 -40.17
N ALA A 20 -8.77 19.15 -40.28
CA ALA A 20 -7.86 19.74 -39.30
C ALA A 20 -8.45 19.78 -37.86
N THR A 21 -9.73 20.15 -37.72
CA THR A 21 -10.41 20.15 -36.43
C THR A 21 -10.59 18.74 -35.87
N ALA A 22 -10.91 17.76 -36.74
CA ALA A 22 -11.05 16.36 -36.30
C ALA A 22 -9.71 15.79 -35.81
N VAL A 23 -8.62 16.02 -36.53
CA VAL A 23 -7.27 15.59 -36.12
C VAL A 23 -6.86 16.28 -34.82
N SER A 24 -7.09 17.58 -34.70
CA SER A 24 -6.79 18.33 -33.47
C SER A 24 -7.59 17.80 -32.26
N ALA A 25 -8.87 17.49 -32.44
CA ALA A 25 -9.71 16.93 -31.40
C ALA A 25 -9.20 15.53 -30.93
N LEU A 26 -8.81 14.68 -31.85
CA LEU A 26 -8.22 13.36 -31.54
C LEU A 26 -6.89 13.51 -30.80
N PHE A 27 -6.05 14.44 -31.22
CA PHE A 27 -4.77 14.71 -30.55
C PHE A 27 -4.97 15.22 -29.13
N LEU A 28 -5.83 16.21 -28.91
CA LEU A 28 -6.16 16.72 -27.58
C LEU A 28 -6.80 15.64 -26.70
N GLY A 29 -7.72 14.84 -27.25
CA GLY A 29 -8.32 13.71 -26.54
C GLY A 29 -7.29 12.70 -26.04
N SER A 30 -6.30 12.35 -26.88
CA SER A 30 -5.23 11.44 -26.50
C SER A 30 -4.33 12.00 -25.39
N LEU A 31 -4.06 13.31 -25.39
CA LEU A 31 -3.30 13.98 -24.33
C LEU A 31 -4.05 13.94 -22.98
N PHE A 32 -5.37 14.15 -22.97
CA PHE A 32 -6.17 14.05 -21.76
C PHE A 32 -6.16 12.64 -21.18
N LEU A 33 -6.32 11.61 -22.01
CA LEU A 33 -6.26 10.22 -21.58
C LEU A 33 -4.87 9.85 -21.00
N MET A 34 -3.81 10.30 -21.64
CA MET A 34 -2.44 10.07 -21.16
C MET A 34 -2.20 10.76 -19.82
N ASN A 35 -2.66 12.01 -19.66
CA ASN A 35 -2.51 12.74 -18.40
C ASN A 35 -3.30 12.06 -17.26
N SER A 36 -4.53 11.62 -17.51
CA SER A 36 -5.33 10.87 -16.53
C SER A 36 -4.61 9.58 -16.07
N SER A 37 -4.11 8.80 -17.01
CA SER A 37 -3.35 7.57 -16.70
C SER A 37 -2.06 7.84 -15.92
N ALA A 38 -1.38 8.95 -16.22
CA ALA A 38 -0.19 9.36 -15.48
C ALA A 38 -0.53 9.71 -14.01
N MET A 39 -1.64 10.43 -13.76
CA MET A 39 -2.11 10.78 -12.43
C MET A 39 -2.47 9.53 -11.61
N ASP A 40 -3.16 8.55 -12.21
CA ASP A 40 -3.48 7.28 -11.58
C ASP A 40 -2.21 6.52 -11.16
N THR A 41 -1.20 6.52 -12.02
CA THR A 41 0.09 5.88 -11.75
C THR A 41 0.84 6.55 -10.59
N ILE A 42 0.84 7.89 -10.54
CA ILE A 42 1.45 8.66 -9.46
C ILE A 42 0.74 8.38 -8.13
N GLN A 43 -0.58 8.32 -8.13
CA GLN A 43 -1.37 8.01 -6.95
C GLN A 43 -1.06 6.60 -6.43
N LEU A 44 -1.04 5.61 -7.30
CA LEU A 44 -0.69 4.23 -6.96
C LEU A 44 0.73 4.12 -6.37
N ALA A 45 1.69 4.83 -6.95
CA ALA A 45 3.07 4.88 -6.45
C ALA A 45 3.14 5.50 -5.05
N ARG A 46 2.39 6.59 -4.80
CA ARG A 46 2.30 7.25 -3.49
C ARG A 46 1.70 6.31 -2.44
N GLU A 47 0.57 5.67 -2.72
CA GLU A 47 -0.07 4.71 -1.82
C GLU A 47 0.86 3.54 -1.49
N SER A 48 1.57 3.00 -2.50
CA SER A 48 2.57 1.94 -2.31
C SER A 48 3.74 2.39 -1.42
N ALA A 49 4.21 3.62 -1.57
CA ALA A 49 5.26 4.19 -0.72
C ALA A 49 4.78 4.34 0.73
N CYS A 50 3.56 4.86 0.95
CA CYS A 50 2.95 4.96 2.27
C CYS A 50 2.81 3.60 2.95
N ALA A 51 2.33 2.58 2.25
CA ALA A 51 2.21 1.22 2.79
C ALA A 51 3.58 0.65 3.19
N SER A 52 4.62 0.89 2.39
CA SER A 52 5.99 0.47 2.70
C SER A 52 6.54 1.21 3.92
N GLN A 53 6.26 2.50 4.07
CA GLN A 53 6.65 3.30 5.22
C GLN A 53 5.98 2.79 6.50
N VAL A 54 4.68 2.49 6.47
CA VAL A 54 3.95 1.87 7.59
C VAL A 54 4.64 0.58 8.03
N LEU A 55 4.92 -0.33 7.08
CA LEU A 55 5.58 -1.61 7.37
C LEU A 55 6.97 -1.44 7.99
N GLN A 56 7.79 -0.55 7.43
CA GLN A 56 9.14 -0.26 7.97
C GLN A 56 9.08 0.27 9.39
N GLN A 57 8.21 1.23 9.65
CA GLN A 57 8.07 1.79 10.99
C GLN A 57 7.60 0.74 12.00
N ARG A 58 6.65 -0.12 11.63
CA ARG A 58 6.18 -1.20 12.51
C ARG A 58 7.32 -2.15 12.88
N VAL A 59 8.12 -2.56 11.90
CA VAL A 59 9.28 -3.44 12.17
C VAL A 59 10.33 -2.74 13.02
N GLU A 60 10.63 -1.46 12.77
CA GLU A 60 11.56 -0.70 13.61
C GLU A 60 11.04 -0.53 15.04
N SER A 61 9.76 -0.27 15.22
CA SER A 61 9.15 -0.21 16.56
C SER A 61 9.30 -1.54 17.32
N MET A 62 9.20 -2.67 16.63
CA MET A 62 9.42 -3.98 17.23
C MET A 62 10.90 -4.26 17.53
N ARG A 63 11.83 -3.74 16.72
CA ARG A 63 13.28 -3.87 16.96
C ARG A 63 13.76 -3.11 18.18
N ILE A 64 13.12 -1.97 18.49
CA ILE A 64 13.43 -1.16 19.65
C ILE A 64 12.85 -1.77 20.94
N ALA A 65 11.73 -2.50 20.82
CA ALA A 65 11.05 -3.14 21.93
C ALA A 65 11.91 -4.28 22.53
N ASN A 66 11.78 -4.51 23.83
CA ASN A 66 12.44 -5.62 24.47
C ASN A 66 11.71 -6.95 24.18
N TRP A 67 12.37 -8.09 24.46
CA TRP A 67 11.83 -9.41 24.16
C TRP A 67 10.45 -9.67 24.81
N HIS A 68 10.28 -9.29 26.07
CA HIS A 68 9.00 -9.44 26.78
C HIS A 68 7.88 -8.64 26.10
N GLN A 69 8.18 -7.45 25.61
CA GLN A 69 7.21 -6.62 24.90
C GLN A 69 6.81 -7.20 23.55
N VAL A 70 7.79 -7.72 22.79
CA VAL A 70 7.54 -8.32 21.46
C VAL A 70 6.69 -9.59 21.56
N THR A 71 6.84 -10.34 22.66
CA THR A 71 6.10 -11.60 22.87
C THR A 71 4.80 -11.42 23.66
N ASP A 72 4.56 -10.24 24.23
CA ASP A 72 3.32 -9.92 24.96
C ASP A 72 2.24 -9.40 24.00
N THR A 73 1.20 -10.20 23.83
CA THR A 73 0.06 -9.88 22.95
C THR A 73 -0.67 -8.59 23.38
N ASN A 74 -0.77 -8.31 24.70
CA ASN A 74 -1.43 -7.11 25.19
C ASN A 74 -0.59 -5.86 24.90
N TRP A 75 0.72 -5.96 25.08
CA TRP A 75 1.62 -4.88 24.73
C TRP A 75 1.57 -4.55 23.23
N LEU A 76 1.61 -5.57 22.38
CA LEU A 76 1.50 -5.42 20.92
C LEU A 76 0.19 -4.75 20.52
N LYS A 77 -0.91 -5.15 21.15
CA LYS A 77 -2.22 -4.54 20.93
C LYS A 77 -2.22 -3.06 21.32
N THR A 78 -1.79 -2.75 22.53
CA THR A 78 -1.97 -1.43 23.14
C THR A 78 -0.96 -0.41 22.64
N ASN A 79 0.32 -0.79 22.57
CA ASN A 79 1.42 0.14 22.32
C ASN A 79 1.86 0.15 20.84
N LEU A 80 1.46 -0.83 20.06
CA LEU A 80 1.87 -0.94 18.67
C LEU A 80 0.69 -0.77 17.70
N LEU A 81 -0.30 -1.66 17.77
CA LEU A 81 -1.40 -1.67 16.81
C LEU A 81 -2.49 -0.63 17.06
N ASN A 82 -2.77 -0.26 18.31
CA ASN A 82 -3.73 0.81 18.62
C ASN A 82 -3.23 2.20 18.21
N ILE A 83 -1.91 2.37 18.10
CA ILE A 83 -1.31 3.62 17.63
C ILE A 83 -1.34 3.60 16.10
N GLU A 84 -1.89 4.63 15.49
CA GLU A 84 -1.90 4.75 14.05
C GLU A 84 -0.49 5.01 13.52
N ALA A 85 -0.08 4.22 12.51
CA ALA A 85 1.22 4.43 11.89
C ALA A 85 1.19 5.67 10.96
N PRO A 86 2.24 6.49 10.92
CA PRO A 86 2.36 7.58 9.96
C PRO A 86 2.16 7.10 8.52
N GLY A 87 1.32 7.80 7.76
CA GLY A 87 0.94 7.43 6.40
C GLY A 87 -0.26 6.48 6.31
N ALA A 88 -0.70 5.87 7.41
CA ALA A 88 -1.87 4.98 7.41
C ALA A 88 -3.16 5.71 6.99
N SER A 89 -3.32 6.98 7.39
CA SER A 89 -4.46 7.81 7.01
C SER A 89 -4.57 8.11 5.51
N GLN A 90 -3.51 7.88 4.75
CA GLN A 90 -3.49 8.05 3.29
C GLN A 90 -3.94 6.79 2.54
N LEU A 91 -4.14 5.66 3.26
CA LEU A 91 -4.53 4.39 2.69
C LEU A 91 -6.01 4.12 2.95
N THR A 92 -6.77 3.91 1.88
CA THR A 92 -8.21 3.64 1.98
C THR A 92 -8.47 2.20 2.39
N ASN A 93 -9.40 1.99 3.33
CA ASN A 93 -9.78 0.66 3.84
C ASN A 93 -8.58 -0.19 4.29
N MET A 94 -7.64 0.46 4.98
CA MET A 94 -6.43 -0.20 5.43
C MET A 94 -6.72 -1.22 6.53
N SER A 95 -6.13 -2.41 6.38
CA SER A 95 -6.04 -3.42 7.41
C SER A 95 -4.60 -3.88 7.62
N GLU A 96 -4.21 -4.06 8.88
CA GLU A 96 -2.90 -4.56 9.27
C GLU A 96 -3.06 -5.95 9.87
N THR A 97 -2.19 -6.88 9.51
CA THR A 97 -2.09 -8.20 10.14
C THR A 97 -0.66 -8.44 10.59
N LEU A 98 -0.48 -8.62 11.88
CA LEU A 98 0.78 -9.03 12.50
C LEU A 98 0.70 -10.50 12.85
N THR A 99 1.64 -11.29 12.36
CA THR A 99 1.78 -12.71 12.73
C THR A 99 3.18 -12.95 13.28
N LEU A 100 3.26 -13.48 14.48
CA LEU A 100 4.49 -13.93 15.12
C LEU A 100 4.54 -15.45 15.07
N VAL A 101 5.58 -15.99 14.48
CA VAL A 101 5.80 -17.43 14.33
C VAL A 101 7.12 -17.76 15.02
N PRO A 102 7.19 -18.81 15.88
CA PRO A 102 8.45 -19.25 16.46
C PRO A 102 9.43 -19.64 15.35
N TYR A 103 10.67 -19.18 15.46
CA TYR A 103 11.69 -19.48 14.46
C TYR A 103 12.50 -20.71 14.89
N GLY A 104 12.41 -21.77 14.10
CA GLY A 104 13.10 -23.04 14.39
C GLY A 104 12.30 -24.04 15.23
N SER A 105 11.12 -23.68 15.76
CA SER A 105 10.20 -24.58 16.43
C SER A 105 8.97 -24.85 15.59
N ILE A 106 8.58 -26.09 15.41
CA ILE A 106 7.38 -26.52 14.69
C ILE A 106 6.22 -26.88 15.62
N THR A 107 6.47 -26.92 16.94
CA THR A 107 5.48 -27.35 17.96
C THR A 107 4.74 -26.21 18.62
N VAL A 108 5.25 -24.98 18.52
CA VAL A 108 4.68 -23.80 19.14
C VAL A 108 3.78 -23.07 18.12
N GLY A 109 2.54 -22.80 18.50
CA GLY A 109 1.58 -22.08 17.66
C GLY A 109 1.99 -20.61 17.44
N ASN A 110 1.31 -19.94 16.54
CA ASN A 110 1.53 -18.55 16.22
C ASN A 110 0.68 -17.60 17.10
N THR A 111 1.14 -16.36 17.23
CA THR A 111 0.34 -15.24 17.72
C THR A 111 -0.04 -14.35 16.54
N GLN A 112 -1.31 -14.03 16.40
CA GLN A 112 -1.81 -13.19 15.33
C GLN A 112 -2.74 -12.10 15.86
N LEU A 113 -2.46 -10.87 15.43
CA LEU A 113 -3.29 -9.70 15.68
C LEU A 113 -3.67 -9.06 14.36
N THR A 114 -4.89 -8.50 14.30
CA THR A 114 -5.37 -7.75 13.17
C THR A 114 -5.85 -6.38 13.60
N ARG A 115 -5.62 -5.35 12.78
CA ARG A 115 -6.21 -4.03 12.92
C ARG A 115 -7.01 -3.72 11.66
N THR A 116 -8.29 -3.45 11.82
CA THR A 116 -9.18 -3.10 10.72
C THR A 116 -10.02 -1.90 11.14
N ASN A 117 -10.02 -0.84 10.35
CA ASN A 117 -10.76 0.41 10.63
C ASN A 117 -10.47 0.96 12.04
N GLY A 118 -9.21 0.91 12.48
CA GLY A 118 -8.79 1.38 13.79
C GLY A 118 -9.04 0.41 14.95
N ALA A 119 -9.87 -0.61 14.78
CA ALA A 119 -10.12 -1.62 15.81
C ALA A 119 -9.08 -2.75 15.76
N VAL A 120 -8.51 -3.09 16.92
CA VAL A 120 -7.52 -4.16 17.05
C VAL A 120 -8.15 -5.40 17.69
N ALA A 121 -8.08 -6.53 16.97
CA ALA A 121 -8.51 -7.83 17.42
C ALA A 121 -7.31 -8.79 17.57
N ILE A 122 -7.32 -9.58 18.63
CA ILE A 122 -6.40 -10.70 18.83
C ILE A 122 -7.07 -11.92 18.20
N VAL A 123 -6.48 -12.47 17.15
CA VAL A 123 -6.98 -13.65 16.43
C VAL A 123 -6.46 -14.92 17.10
N SER A 124 -5.18 -14.95 17.45
CA SER A 124 -4.56 -16.02 18.22
C SER A 124 -3.50 -15.45 19.15
N SER A 125 -3.31 -16.09 20.29
CA SER A 125 -2.30 -15.71 21.28
C SER A 125 -1.61 -16.96 21.80
N ASN A 126 -0.28 -16.90 21.82
CA ASN A 126 0.55 -18.00 22.31
C ASN A 126 1.61 -17.48 23.30
N SER A 127 1.41 -17.75 24.58
CA SER A 127 2.33 -17.37 25.65
C SER A 127 3.67 -18.10 25.60
N ALA A 128 3.74 -19.26 24.94
CA ALA A 128 4.98 -20.02 24.81
C ALA A 128 6.05 -19.31 23.94
N LEU A 129 5.68 -18.30 23.14
CA LEU A 129 6.62 -17.46 22.39
C LEU A 129 7.68 -16.78 23.27
N LEU A 130 7.36 -16.49 24.52
CA LEU A 130 8.32 -15.90 25.47
C LEU A 130 9.53 -16.83 25.74
N GLY A 131 9.32 -18.16 25.70
CA GLY A 131 10.36 -19.17 25.88
C GLY A 131 11.27 -19.37 24.66
N GLU A 132 10.87 -18.89 23.49
CA GLU A 132 11.63 -19.07 22.26
C GLU A 132 12.86 -18.15 22.18
N ASN A 133 13.86 -18.60 21.41
CA ASN A 133 15.09 -17.82 21.19
C ASN A 133 14.98 -16.82 20.04
N ALA A 134 14.07 -17.05 19.10
CA ALA A 134 13.82 -16.18 17.97
C ALA A 134 12.38 -16.33 17.47
N VAL A 135 11.83 -15.23 16.96
CA VAL A 135 10.52 -15.19 16.32
C VAL A 135 10.65 -14.60 14.91
N LYS A 136 9.90 -15.18 13.99
CA LYS A 136 9.67 -14.63 12.66
C LYS A 136 8.44 -13.74 12.73
N ILE A 137 8.63 -12.48 12.36
CA ILE A 137 7.57 -11.49 12.25
C ILE A 137 7.12 -11.46 10.80
N ILE A 138 5.84 -11.60 10.58
CA ILE A 138 5.21 -11.40 9.28
C ILE A 138 4.21 -10.27 9.45
N TRP A 139 4.47 -9.14 8.81
CA TRP A 139 3.57 -8.00 8.84
C TRP A 139 2.97 -7.75 7.47
N THR A 140 1.66 -7.79 7.37
CA THR A 140 0.92 -7.58 6.13
C THR A 140 0.03 -6.36 6.27
N VAL A 141 0.08 -5.47 5.28
CA VAL A 141 -0.82 -4.34 5.12
C VAL A 141 -1.63 -4.54 3.84
N ASN A 142 -2.96 -4.55 3.97
CA ASN A 142 -3.86 -4.56 2.84
C ASN A 142 -4.57 -3.21 2.77
N TYR A 143 -4.75 -2.68 1.58
CA TYR A 143 -5.46 -1.43 1.34
C TYR A 143 -6.14 -1.44 -0.04
N THR A 144 -7.10 -0.55 -0.22
CA THR A 144 -7.81 -0.39 -1.49
C THR A 144 -7.19 0.78 -2.25
N ALA A 145 -6.63 0.51 -3.43
CA ALA A 145 -6.07 1.55 -4.30
C ALA A 145 -7.18 2.36 -4.96
N ALA A 146 -7.09 3.69 -4.85
CA ALA A 146 -8.15 4.60 -5.27
C ALA A 146 -8.49 4.54 -6.77
N PRO A 147 -7.52 4.43 -7.73
CA PRO A 147 -7.88 4.53 -9.14
C PRO A 147 -8.82 3.43 -9.64
N ASN A 148 -8.72 2.21 -9.08
CA ASN A 148 -9.44 1.03 -9.59
C ASN A 148 -10.17 0.23 -8.52
N ASN A 149 -10.29 0.72 -7.29
CA ASN A 149 -10.82 -0.01 -6.13
C ASN A 149 -10.19 -1.41 -5.93
N ARG A 150 -8.96 -1.57 -6.37
CA ARG A 150 -8.24 -2.85 -6.29
C ARG A 150 -7.59 -2.99 -4.92
N THR A 151 -7.81 -4.13 -4.27
CA THR A 151 -7.08 -4.48 -3.04
C THR A 151 -5.63 -4.81 -3.35
N ILE A 152 -4.73 -4.10 -2.69
CA ILE A 152 -3.28 -4.32 -2.76
C ILE A 152 -2.80 -4.83 -1.41
N SER A 153 -1.96 -5.86 -1.43
CA SER A 153 -1.32 -6.42 -0.26
C SER A 153 0.19 -6.16 -0.30
N ARG A 154 0.74 -5.68 0.80
CA ARG A 154 2.19 -5.51 1.01
C ARG A 154 2.58 -6.24 2.28
N GLN A 155 3.71 -6.93 2.23
CA GLN A 155 4.19 -7.75 3.33
C GLN A 155 5.66 -7.49 3.58
N ILE A 156 6.06 -7.47 4.86
CA ILE A 156 7.44 -7.50 5.29
C ILE A 156 7.65 -8.69 6.23
N VAL A 157 8.80 -9.31 6.12
CA VAL A 157 9.21 -10.42 6.99
C VAL A 157 10.50 -10.03 7.68
N ALA A 158 10.54 -10.19 8.99
CA ALA A 158 11.74 -9.96 9.79
C ALA A 158 11.91 -11.09 10.80
N ILE A 159 13.13 -11.30 11.28
CA ILE A 159 13.45 -12.23 12.35
C ILE A 159 14.01 -11.42 13.50
N LEU A 160 13.44 -11.61 14.69
CA LEU A 160 13.94 -11.05 15.93
C LEU A 160 14.43 -12.17 16.83
N ALA A 161 15.65 -12.05 17.32
CA ALA A 161 16.24 -12.97 18.29
C ALA A 161 16.14 -12.41 19.72
N LYS A 162 15.99 -13.29 20.68
CA LYS A 162 16.05 -12.96 22.12
C LYS A 162 17.47 -12.48 22.44
N GLY A 163 17.59 -11.21 22.83
CA GLY A 163 18.89 -10.57 23.05
C GLY A 163 19.16 -9.40 22.10
N GLY A 164 18.40 -9.29 21.03
CA GLY A 164 18.52 -8.18 20.07
C GLY A 164 19.83 -8.20 19.30
N VAL A 165 20.02 -7.24 18.42
CA VAL A 165 21.34 -6.84 17.95
C VAL A 165 22.05 -6.31 19.19
N ALA A 166 23.12 -7.01 19.60
CA ALA A 166 23.86 -6.83 20.83
C ALA A 166 23.84 -5.38 21.36
N LYS A 167 23.13 -5.16 22.47
CA LYS A 167 23.48 -4.02 23.34
C LYS A 167 24.75 -4.43 24.06
N TRP A 168 25.87 -3.95 23.55
CA TRP A 168 27.14 -3.94 24.29
C TRP A 168 27.03 -2.99 25.47
#